data_1d0c3727ae9a987dd7f03ed5941f1ec4
#
_entry.id   1d0c3727ae9a987dd7f03ed5941f1ec4
#
_cell.length_a   1.000
_cell.length_b   1.000
_cell.length_c   1.000
_cell.angle_alpha   90.00
_cell.angle_beta   90.00
_cell.angle_gamma   90.00
#
_symmetry.space_group_name_H-M   'P 1'
#
loop_
_entity.id
_entity.type
_entity.pdbx_description
1 polymer ?
#
loop_
_entity_poly.entity_id
_entity_poly.type
_entity_poly.pdbx_seq_one_letter_code
_entity_poly.pdbx_strand_id
1 'polypeptide(L)'
;MDKFEEYLNEKDKRIDLALTDNSYKNFIRNGIKKNNPRYKDVNSFDEDNLDLSTLGDAIIKFVYVNIFIKDNKIKMLSKEIENYITDKYFITKVAKKYDILKYLKYDKSDGKMHADYEYNDNGNRKFIATAVEAMIGAIYLINKKGNWFDEISTILKEWMTFE
;
A
#
# COMPACT_ATOMS: atom_id res chain seq x y z
N MET A 1 3.31 -19.32 -3.11
CA MET A 1 3.32 -17.97 -2.56
C MET A 1 3.06 -17.05 -3.74
N ASP A 2 2.12 -16.14 -3.65
CA ASP A 2 1.88 -15.23 -4.77
C ASP A 2 2.92 -14.10 -4.81
N LYS A 3 2.98 -13.41 -5.95
CA LYS A 3 3.98 -12.36 -6.21
C LYS A 3 3.95 -11.22 -5.19
N PHE A 4 2.77 -10.78 -4.77
CA PHE A 4 2.66 -9.69 -3.82
C PHE A 4 3.14 -10.11 -2.42
N GLU A 5 2.83 -11.33 -2.01
CA GLU A 5 3.29 -11.92 -0.75
C GLU A 5 4.81 -12.09 -0.72
N GLU A 6 5.44 -12.41 -1.87
CA GLU A 6 6.90 -12.43 -1.99
C GLU A 6 7.51 -11.08 -1.63
N TYR A 7 6.97 -9.98 -2.20
CA TYR A 7 7.44 -8.63 -1.89
C TYR A 7 7.19 -8.21 -0.44
N LEU A 8 6.08 -8.60 0.19
CA LEU A 8 5.83 -8.31 1.60
C LEU A 8 6.89 -8.91 2.54
N ASN A 9 7.53 -9.99 2.12
CA ASN A 9 8.59 -10.67 2.88
C ASN A 9 10.01 -10.25 2.44
N GLU A 10 10.14 -9.38 1.44
CA GLU A 10 11.42 -8.93 0.93
C GLU A 10 12.06 -7.88 1.85
N LYS A 11 13.37 -8.02 2.10
CA LYS A 11 14.15 -7.06 2.87
C LYS A 11 14.67 -5.92 1.99
N ASP A 12 13.77 -5.12 1.45
CA ASP A 12 14.10 -3.92 0.67
C ASP A 12 13.64 -2.65 1.41
N LYS A 13 14.50 -1.61 1.42
CA LYS A 13 14.18 -0.35 2.08
C LYS A 13 12.92 0.33 1.53
N ARG A 14 12.61 0.13 0.25
CA ARG A 14 11.41 0.70 -0.40
C ARG A 14 10.15 0.00 0.08
N ILE A 15 10.22 -1.31 0.33
CA ILE A 15 9.13 -2.08 0.94
C ILE A 15 8.93 -1.64 2.38
N ASP A 16 10.00 -1.50 3.15
CA ASP A 16 9.92 -1.02 4.54
C ASP A 16 9.32 0.40 4.62
N LEU A 17 9.68 1.28 3.69
CA LEU A 17 9.11 2.61 3.56
C LEU A 17 7.61 2.57 3.17
N ALA A 18 7.23 1.75 2.20
CA ALA A 18 5.84 1.57 1.78
C ALA A 18 4.91 1.14 2.94
N LEU A 19 5.46 0.39 3.88
CA LEU A 19 4.77 -0.12 5.06
C LEU A 19 4.92 0.81 6.29
N THR A 20 5.39 2.04 6.12
CA THR A 20 5.59 3.03 7.20
C THR A 20 4.65 4.21 7.01
N ASP A 21 3.58 4.26 7.81
CA ASP A 21 2.62 5.36 7.82
C ASP A 21 3.17 6.62 8.49
N ASN A 22 2.70 7.80 8.07
CA ASN A 22 3.11 9.09 8.64
C ASN A 22 2.85 9.20 10.16
N SER A 23 1.82 8.54 10.67
CA SER A 23 1.51 8.52 12.09
C SER A 23 2.63 7.86 12.92
N TYR A 24 3.30 6.84 12.37
CA TYR A 24 4.44 6.19 13.03
C TYR A 24 5.60 7.14 13.26
N LYS A 25 5.89 7.99 12.30
CA LYS A 25 6.88 9.07 12.38
C LYS A 25 6.62 10.00 13.58
N ASN A 26 5.37 10.42 13.75
CA ASN A 26 4.97 11.26 14.88
C ASN A 26 5.05 10.52 16.21
N PHE A 27 4.67 9.25 16.24
CA PHE A 27 4.79 8.39 17.42
C PHE A 27 6.24 8.26 17.88
N ILE A 28 7.18 8.00 16.97
CA ILE A 28 8.62 7.91 17.28
C ILE A 28 9.16 9.26 17.76
N ARG A 29 8.86 10.36 17.08
CA ARG A 29 9.29 11.72 17.49
C ARG A 29 8.82 12.05 18.90
N ASN A 30 7.59 11.72 19.24
CA ASN A 30 7.05 11.92 20.58
C ASN A 30 7.74 11.03 21.63
N GLY A 31 8.09 9.80 21.28
CA GLY A 31 8.87 8.89 22.11
C GLY A 31 10.28 9.42 22.39
N ILE A 32 10.96 9.98 21.38
CA ILE A 32 12.28 10.62 21.53
C ILE A 32 12.20 11.84 22.43
N LYS A 33 11.22 12.73 22.21
CA LYS A 33 10.99 13.91 23.05
C LYS A 33 10.75 13.57 24.53
N LYS A 34 10.17 12.41 24.80
CA LYS A 34 9.94 11.90 26.17
C LYS A 34 11.13 11.13 26.73
N ASN A 35 12.32 11.21 26.10
CA ASN A 35 13.53 10.48 26.50
C ASN A 35 13.33 8.96 26.64
N ASN A 36 12.47 8.36 25.81
CA ASN A 36 12.25 6.94 25.84
C ASN A 36 13.50 6.21 25.27
N PRO A 37 14.18 5.36 26.08
CA PRO A 37 15.41 4.68 25.65
C PRO A 37 15.27 3.83 24.38
N ARG A 38 14.05 3.36 24.11
CA ARG A 38 13.72 2.53 22.94
C ARG A 38 13.93 3.24 21.61
N TYR A 39 14.00 4.58 21.60
CA TYR A 39 14.07 5.40 20.40
C TYR A 39 15.34 6.25 20.31
N LYS A 40 16.33 6.01 21.17
CA LYS A 40 17.58 6.80 21.22
C LYS A 40 18.43 6.72 19.94
N ASP A 41 18.33 5.60 19.22
CA ASP A 41 19.16 5.34 18.04
C ASP A 41 18.45 5.55 16.71
N VAL A 42 17.29 6.20 16.74
CA VAL A 42 16.45 6.41 15.56
C VAL A 42 16.86 7.70 14.86
N ASN A 43 17.76 7.58 13.89
CA ASN A 43 18.48 8.70 13.26
C ASN A 43 17.78 9.41 12.09
N SER A 44 16.65 8.99 11.59
CA SER A 44 15.83 9.79 10.67
C SER A 44 14.52 9.10 10.33
N PHE A 45 13.41 9.73 10.70
CA PHE A 45 12.06 9.33 10.27
C PHE A 45 11.41 10.48 9.53
N ASP A 46 12.11 11.02 8.52
CA ASP A 46 11.57 12.09 7.68
C ASP A 46 10.82 11.54 6.47
N GLU A 47 10.91 10.24 6.21
CA GLU A 47 10.25 9.58 5.10
C GLU A 47 9.03 8.77 5.57
N ASP A 48 7.97 8.79 4.79
CA ASP A 48 6.76 8.00 4.97
C ASP A 48 6.29 7.45 3.61
N ASN A 49 5.21 6.71 3.62
CA ASN A 49 4.73 6.04 2.40
C ASN A 49 3.93 6.94 1.44
N LEU A 50 3.77 8.23 1.71
CA LEU A 50 2.86 9.09 0.95
C LEU A 50 3.29 9.26 -0.52
N ASP A 51 4.57 9.53 -0.76
CA ASP A 51 5.09 9.68 -2.13
C ASP A 51 5.02 8.36 -2.91
N LEU A 52 5.31 7.24 -2.24
CA LEU A 52 5.16 5.92 -2.84
C LEU A 52 3.70 5.57 -3.15
N SER A 53 2.74 5.97 -2.29
CA SER A 53 1.32 5.74 -2.57
C SER A 53 0.83 6.55 -3.76
N THR A 54 1.26 7.79 -3.90
CA THR A 54 0.95 8.65 -5.06
C THR A 54 1.47 8.02 -6.36
N LEU A 55 2.69 7.51 -6.35
CA LEU A 55 3.27 6.78 -7.47
C LEU A 55 2.48 5.49 -7.75
N GLY A 56 2.19 4.72 -6.71
CA GLY A 56 1.48 3.45 -6.81
C GLY A 56 0.06 3.60 -7.37
N ASP A 57 -0.69 4.60 -6.91
CA ASP A 57 -2.02 4.90 -7.44
C ASP A 57 -1.99 5.17 -8.96
N ALA A 58 -1.03 5.96 -9.42
CA ALA A 58 -0.85 6.22 -10.85
C ALA A 58 -0.49 4.95 -11.64
N ILE A 59 0.39 4.10 -11.10
CA ILE A 59 0.79 2.83 -11.72
C ILE A 59 -0.37 1.84 -11.78
N ILE A 60 -1.13 1.68 -10.70
CA ILE A 60 -2.30 0.79 -10.63
C ILE A 60 -3.30 1.17 -11.72
N LYS A 61 -3.66 2.44 -11.82
CA LYS A 61 -4.59 2.94 -12.85
C LYS A 61 -4.08 2.69 -14.26
N PHE A 62 -2.81 3.00 -14.51
CA PHE A 62 -2.20 2.76 -15.82
C PHE A 62 -2.22 1.28 -16.22
N VAL A 63 -1.86 0.38 -15.30
CA VAL A 63 -1.81 -1.06 -15.58
C VAL A 63 -3.22 -1.63 -15.78
N TYR A 64 -4.20 -1.25 -14.95
CA TYR A 64 -5.60 -1.69 -15.16
C TYR A 64 -6.16 -1.21 -16.50
N VAL A 65 -5.90 0.05 -16.90
CA VAL A 65 -6.28 0.53 -18.24
C VAL A 65 -5.74 -0.40 -19.34
N ASN A 66 -4.47 -0.79 -19.24
CA ASN A 66 -3.85 -1.67 -20.22
C ASN A 66 -4.43 -3.10 -20.20
N ILE A 67 -4.76 -3.63 -19.01
CA ILE A 67 -5.40 -4.95 -18.88
C ILE A 67 -6.77 -4.92 -19.57
N PHE A 68 -7.63 -3.95 -19.24
CA PHE A 68 -8.98 -3.87 -19.78
C PHE A 68 -9.05 -3.52 -21.26
N ILE A 69 -8.10 -2.72 -21.79
CA ILE A 69 -8.01 -2.45 -23.23
C ILE A 69 -7.67 -3.72 -24.01
N LYS A 70 -6.73 -4.54 -23.52
CA LYS A 70 -6.39 -5.82 -24.17
C LYS A 70 -7.58 -6.78 -24.22
N ASP A 71 -8.44 -6.74 -23.23
CA ASP A 71 -9.65 -7.56 -23.16
C ASP A 71 -10.84 -6.97 -23.95
N ASN A 72 -10.60 -5.95 -24.81
CA ASN A 72 -11.62 -5.24 -25.62
C ASN A 72 -12.76 -4.59 -24.80
N LYS A 73 -12.51 -4.28 -23.54
CA LYS A 73 -13.49 -3.64 -22.64
C LYS A 73 -13.38 -2.11 -22.64
N ILE A 74 -13.21 -1.49 -23.81
CA ILE A 74 -13.01 -0.03 -23.90
C ILE A 74 -14.29 0.74 -23.48
N LYS A 75 -15.46 0.19 -23.81
CA LYS A 75 -16.73 0.78 -23.35
C LYS A 75 -16.87 0.55 -21.84
N MET A 76 -17.08 1.63 -21.09
CA MET A 76 -17.21 1.62 -19.62
C MET A 76 -15.89 1.39 -18.86
N LEU A 77 -14.73 1.63 -19.50
CA LEU A 77 -13.40 1.43 -18.90
C LEU A 77 -13.28 2.07 -17.50
N SER A 78 -13.73 3.32 -17.34
CA SER A 78 -13.68 4.01 -16.04
C SER A 78 -14.46 3.27 -14.96
N LYS A 79 -15.66 2.79 -15.28
CA LYS A 79 -16.51 2.07 -14.33
C LYS A 79 -15.94 0.72 -13.93
N GLU A 80 -15.33 0.01 -14.88
CA GLU A 80 -14.67 -1.27 -14.60
C GLU A 80 -13.45 -1.08 -13.69
N ILE A 81 -12.63 -0.06 -13.97
CA ILE A 81 -11.45 0.25 -13.15
C ILE A 81 -11.86 0.69 -11.73
N GLU A 82 -12.91 1.52 -11.59
CA GLU A 82 -13.40 1.98 -10.29
C GLU A 82 -13.66 0.84 -9.29
N ASN A 83 -14.05 -0.34 -9.75
CA ASN A 83 -14.27 -1.48 -8.89
C ASN A 83 -13.00 -1.96 -8.15
N TYR A 84 -11.81 -1.66 -8.69
CA TYR A 84 -10.53 -2.19 -8.22
C TYR A 84 -9.56 -1.14 -7.67
N ILE A 85 -9.92 0.17 -7.70
CA ILE A 85 -9.04 1.27 -7.28
C ILE A 85 -9.57 2.07 -6.10
N THR A 86 -10.58 1.57 -5.40
CA THR A 86 -11.16 2.26 -4.24
C THR A 86 -10.48 1.87 -2.95
N ASP A 87 -10.41 2.80 -1.97
CA ASP A 87 -9.97 2.50 -0.61
C ASP A 87 -10.72 1.29 -0.03
N LYS A 88 -12.02 1.21 -0.31
CA LYS A 88 -12.84 0.07 0.11
C LYS A 88 -12.29 -1.25 -0.42
N TYR A 89 -11.98 -1.31 -1.71
CA TYR A 89 -11.44 -2.53 -2.32
C TYR A 89 -10.08 -2.89 -1.72
N PHE A 90 -9.18 -1.92 -1.61
CA PHE A 90 -7.84 -2.14 -1.05
C PHE A 90 -7.89 -2.62 0.41
N ILE A 91 -8.77 -2.05 1.24
CA ILE A 91 -8.89 -2.43 2.64
C ILE A 91 -9.55 -3.81 2.80
N THR A 92 -10.75 -4.00 2.19
CA THR A 92 -11.59 -5.16 2.48
C THR A 92 -11.21 -6.41 1.70
N LYS A 93 -10.51 -6.26 0.58
CA LYS A 93 -10.09 -7.36 -0.29
C LYS A 93 -8.58 -7.56 -0.24
N VAL A 94 -7.80 -6.59 -0.74
CA VAL A 94 -6.35 -6.75 -0.89
C VAL A 94 -5.66 -6.82 0.47
N ALA A 95 -5.80 -5.79 1.30
CA ALA A 95 -5.11 -5.73 2.58
C ALA A 95 -5.53 -6.86 3.52
N LYS A 96 -6.81 -7.21 3.51
CA LYS A 96 -7.35 -8.33 4.30
C LYS A 96 -6.76 -9.67 3.83
N LYS A 97 -6.69 -9.91 2.52
CA LYS A 97 -6.15 -11.16 1.95
C LYS A 97 -4.71 -11.42 2.39
N TYR A 98 -3.89 -10.37 2.43
CA TYR A 98 -2.46 -10.46 2.76
C TYR A 98 -2.13 -10.13 4.22
N ASP A 99 -3.13 -9.85 5.04
CA ASP A 99 -2.94 -9.43 6.45
C ASP A 99 -1.93 -8.26 6.58
N ILE A 100 -2.13 -7.22 5.76
CA ILE A 100 -1.19 -6.07 5.65
C ILE A 100 -0.91 -5.42 7.01
N LEU A 101 -1.90 -5.38 7.91
CA LEU A 101 -1.74 -4.79 9.25
C LEU A 101 -0.61 -5.43 10.06
N LYS A 102 -0.28 -6.68 9.79
CA LYS A 102 0.86 -7.37 10.43
C LYS A 102 2.20 -6.75 10.10
N TYR A 103 2.32 -6.15 8.92
CA TYR A 103 3.54 -5.55 8.41
C TYR A 103 3.61 -4.04 8.64
N LEU A 104 2.45 -3.38 8.83
CA LEU A 104 2.36 -1.92 8.92
C LEU A 104 2.97 -1.36 10.20
N LYS A 105 3.76 -0.32 10.03
CA LYS A 105 4.23 0.57 11.10
C LYS A 105 3.34 1.81 11.13
N TYR A 106 2.58 1.97 12.20
CA TYR A 106 1.64 3.09 12.41
C TYR A 106 1.55 3.42 13.91
N ASP A 107 0.95 4.56 14.26
CA ASP A 107 0.73 4.92 15.66
C ASP A 107 -0.44 4.13 16.27
N LYS A 108 -0.11 3.05 16.96
CA LYS A 108 -1.09 2.21 17.65
C LYS A 108 -1.76 2.89 18.84
N SER A 109 -1.24 4.04 19.29
CA SER A 109 -1.81 4.83 20.39
C SER A 109 -2.82 5.87 19.93
N ASP A 110 -2.91 6.14 18.62
CA ASP A 110 -3.91 7.03 18.05
C ASP A 110 -5.28 6.34 17.99
N GLY A 111 -6.17 6.68 18.90
CA GLY A 111 -7.53 6.12 18.95
C GLY A 111 -8.41 6.42 17.73
N LYS A 112 -7.94 7.26 16.79
CA LYS A 112 -8.61 7.50 15.51
C LYS A 112 -8.22 6.49 14.42
N MET A 113 -7.13 5.76 14.61
CA MET A 113 -6.66 4.74 13.67
C MET A 113 -7.28 3.40 14.02
N HIS A 114 -8.18 2.92 13.17
CA HIS A 114 -8.83 1.63 13.35
C HIS A 114 -8.09 0.55 12.57
N ALA A 115 -7.41 -0.34 13.30
CA ALA A 115 -6.61 -1.42 12.75
C ALA A 115 -7.45 -2.67 12.52
N ASP A 116 -8.40 -2.59 11.60
CA ASP A 116 -9.22 -3.70 11.10
C ASP A 116 -9.47 -3.54 9.61
N TYR A 117 -10.07 -4.54 8.97
CA TYR A 117 -10.35 -4.54 7.53
C TYR A 117 -11.81 -4.20 7.19
N GLU A 118 -12.52 -3.56 8.09
CA GLU A 118 -13.84 -3.02 7.81
C GLU A 118 -13.73 -1.65 7.13
N TYR A 119 -14.60 -1.38 6.19
CA TYR A 119 -14.63 -0.09 5.52
C TYR A 119 -15.77 0.78 6.04
N ASN A 120 -15.44 2.04 6.31
CA ASN A 120 -16.42 3.11 6.50
C ASN A 120 -15.88 4.42 5.92
N ASP A 121 -16.78 5.37 5.64
CA ASP A 121 -16.45 6.62 4.97
C ASP A 121 -15.77 7.67 5.87
N ASN A 122 -15.43 7.35 7.11
CA ASN A 122 -14.81 8.30 8.05
C ASN A 122 -13.28 8.45 7.89
N GLY A 123 -12.67 7.71 6.99
CA GLY A 123 -11.24 7.78 6.67
C GLY A 123 -10.30 7.16 7.70
N ASN A 124 -10.80 6.58 8.81
CA ASN A 124 -9.96 6.06 9.90
C ASN A 124 -9.08 4.86 9.49
N ARG A 125 -9.33 4.26 8.33
CA ARG A 125 -8.59 3.11 7.79
C ARG A 125 -7.85 3.44 6.49
N LYS A 126 -7.86 4.70 6.06
CA LYS A 126 -7.22 5.12 4.81
C LYS A 126 -5.73 4.78 4.78
N PHE A 127 -5.04 4.82 5.91
CA PHE A 127 -3.64 4.43 6.01
C PHE A 127 -3.35 3.00 5.50
N ILE A 128 -4.33 2.09 5.59
CA ILE A 128 -4.23 0.72 5.08
C ILE A 128 -4.25 0.72 3.54
N ALA A 129 -5.19 1.47 2.93
CA ALA A 129 -5.24 1.62 1.47
C ALA A 129 -3.98 2.30 0.94
N THR A 130 -3.53 3.37 1.59
CA THR A 130 -2.29 4.08 1.29
C THR A 130 -1.07 3.14 1.27
N ALA A 131 -0.99 2.20 2.22
CA ALA A 131 0.09 1.22 2.23
C ALA A 131 0.01 0.22 1.07
N VAL A 132 -1.18 -0.21 0.66
CA VAL A 132 -1.37 -1.08 -0.52
C VAL A 132 -0.89 -0.38 -1.79
N GLU A 133 -1.28 0.89 -1.98
CA GLU A 133 -0.80 1.71 -3.10
C GLU A 133 0.71 1.89 -3.04
N ALA A 134 1.25 2.24 -1.87
CA ALA A 134 2.68 2.45 -1.68
C ALA A 134 3.51 1.19 -1.97
N MET A 135 3.00 0.01 -1.66
CA MET A 135 3.63 -1.26 -2.03
C MET A 135 3.79 -1.39 -3.54
N ILE A 136 2.77 -1.05 -4.34
CA ILE A 136 2.89 -1.07 -5.80
C ILE A 136 3.91 -0.02 -6.28
N GLY A 137 3.95 1.16 -5.68
CA GLY A 137 4.98 2.16 -5.95
C GLY A 137 6.40 1.65 -5.68
N ALA A 138 6.60 0.95 -4.56
CA ALA A 138 7.88 0.33 -4.20
C ALA A 138 8.27 -0.78 -5.19
N ILE A 139 7.34 -1.69 -5.53
CA ILE A 139 7.54 -2.77 -6.50
C ILE A 139 7.94 -2.20 -7.87
N TYR A 140 7.27 -1.12 -8.31
CA TYR A 140 7.68 -0.42 -9.53
C TYR A 140 9.13 0.06 -9.46
N LEU A 141 9.53 0.74 -8.38
CA LEU A 141 10.89 1.26 -8.22
C LEU A 141 11.95 0.15 -8.15
N ILE A 142 11.60 -1.02 -7.61
CA ILE A 142 12.47 -2.20 -7.60
C ILE A 142 12.73 -2.69 -9.03
N ASN A 143 11.68 -2.76 -9.85
CA ASN A 143 11.68 -3.41 -11.16
C ASN A 143 11.75 -2.43 -12.36
N LYS A 144 11.85 -1.10 -12.13
CA LYS A 144 11.72 -0.07 -13.19
C LYS A 144 12.69 -0.20 -14.36
N LYS A 145 13.83 -0.87 -14.16
CA LYS A 145 14.83 -1.13 -15.21
C LYS A 145 14.62 -2.44 -15.98
N GLY A 146 13.58 -3.21 -15.61
CA GLY A 146 13.30 -4.53 -16.18
C GLY A 146 11.83 -4.71 -16.52
N ASN A 147 11.24 -5.75 -15.99
CA ASN A 147 9.90 -6.24 -16.33
C ASN A 147 8.78 -5.75 -15.40
N TRP A 148 8.89 -4.54 -14.86
CA TRP A 148 7.95 -3.97 -13.89
C TRP A 148 6.47 -4.09 -14.31
N PHE A 149 6.19 -3.93 -15.60
CA PHE A 149 4.83 -3.97 -16.11
C PHE A 149 4.22 -5.37 -15.99
N ASP A 150 4.99 -6.41 -16.36
CA ASP A 150 4.52 -7.81 -16.27
C ASP A 150 4.38 -8.24 -14.80
N GLU A 151 5.31 -7.82 -13.93
CA GLU A 151 5.25 -8.08 -12.51
C GLU A 151 3.98 -7.48 -11.89
N ILE A 152 3.74 -6.20 -12.09
CA ILE A 152 2.57 -5.52 -11.52
C ILE A 152 1.28 -6.01 -12.19
N SER A 153 1.28 -6.26 -13.51
CA SER A 153 0.11 -6.83 -14.20
C SER A 153 -0.28 -8.19 -13.63
N THR A 154 0.69 -9.01 -13.26
CA THR A 154 0.44 -10.32 -12.65
C THR A 154 -0.24 -10.14 -11.29
N ILE A 155 0.29 -9.27 -10.44
CA ILE A 155 -0.28 -8.94 -9.13
C ILE A 155 -1.72 -8.41 -9.27
N LEU A 156 -1.94 -7.42 -10.13
CA LEU A 156 -3.26 -6.80 -10.26
C LEU A 156 -4.31 -7.75 -10.88
N LYS A 157 -3.92 -8.64 -11.78
CA LYS A 157 -4.81 -9.69 -12.29
C LYS A 157 -5.21 -10.68 -11.19
N GLU A 158 -4.31 -11.03 -10.31
CA GLU A 158 -4.62 -11.86 -9.16
C GLU A 158 -5.61 -11.14 -8.22
N TRP A 159 -5.40 -9.86 -7.93
CA TRP A 159 -6.34 -9.09 -7.12
C TRP A 159 -7.76 -9.09 -7.70
N MET A 160 -7.92 -9.03 -9.03
CA MET A 160 -9.23 -9.10 -9.67
C MET A 160 -10.02 -10.38 -9.38
N THR A 161 -9.37 -11.42 -8.84
CA THR A 161 -10.01 -12.67 -8.44
C THR A 161 -10.51 -12.69 -6.99
N PHE A 162 -10.22 -11.66 -6.20
CA PHE A 162 -10.62 -11.60 -4.79
C PHE A 162 -12.11 -11.27 -4.66
N GLU A 163 -12.87 -12.18 -4.04
CA GLU A 163 -14.30 -12.06 -3.77
C GLU A 163 -14.61 -11.29 -2.47
#